data_b93dce4ff66d0f54d77aa795468b7dad
#
_entry.id   b93dce4ff66d0f54d77aa795468b7dad
#
_cell.length_a   1.000
_cell.length_b   1.000
_cell.length_c   1.000
_cell.angle_alpha   90.00
_cell.angle_beta   90.00
_cell.angle_gamma   90.00
#
_symmetry.space_group_name_H-M   'P 1'
#
loop_
_entity.id
_entity.type
_entity.pdbx_description
1 polymer ?
#
loop_
_entity_poly.entity_id
_entity_poly.type
_entity_poly.pdbx_seq_one_letter_code
_entity_poly.pdbx_strand_id
1 'polypeptide(L)'
;MEDTKQRIQEKNMALYTTKGYDAVRVGENAKAVGIKAPSLYNHFPSKQAIFDAILETTSAHYQKDTAEISGHVQDSQKDIPVFSHISEELLVEKVRQIFLYSLHDKTISQFRRMMTLEQFRSPKFAELLSKRYVDWMISSHAGNFRALVANGELRHAGPDTIAWM
;
A
#
# COMPACT_ATOMS: atom_id res chain seq x y z
N MET A 1 -11.30 16.26 -16.06
CA MET A 1 -10.68 15.50 -17.18
C MET A 1 -9.74 14.49 -16.52
N GLU A 2 -10.03 13.22 -16.66
CA GLU A 2 -9.21 12.15 -16.07
C GLU A 2 -7.79 12.23 -16.60
N ASP A 3 -6.80 12.23 -15.72
CA ASP A 3 -5.39 12.27 -16.13
C ASP A 3 -5.04 10.97 -16.87
N THR A 4 -4.46 11.10 -18.07
CA THR A 4 -4.07 9.96 -18.89
C THR A 4 -3.10 9.03 -18.15
N LYS A 5 -2.23 9.56 -17.28
CA LYS A 5 -1.36 8.77 -16.44
C LYS A 5 -2.14 7.90 -15.45
N GLN A 6 -3.14 8.46 -14.79
CA GLN A 6 -4.01 7.73 -13.88
C GLN A 6 -4.75 6.59 -14.60
N ARG A 7 -5.33 6.88 -15.76
CA ARG A 7 -6.00 5.86 -16.59
C ARG A 7 -5.05 4.73 -17.03
N ILE A 8 -3.79 5.06 -17.35
CA ILE A 8 -2.76 4.05 -17.64
C ILE A 8 -2.53 3.17 -16.43
N GLN A 9 -2.37 3.72 -15.24
CA GLN A 9 -2.15 2.97 -14.01
C GLN A 9 -3.33 2.04 -13.70
N GLU A 10 -4.55 2.54 -13.68
CA GLU A 10 -5.76 1.77 -13.36
C GLU A 10 -5.98 0.58 -14.33
N LYS A 11 -5.90 0.84 -15.64
CA LYS A 11 -6.09 -0.21 -16.65
C LYS A 11 -4.98 -1.26 -16.62
N ASN A 12 -3.74 -0.84 -16.36
CA ASN A 12 -2.63 -1.76 -16.27
C ASN A 12 -2.60 -2.53 -14.94
N MET A 13 -3.01 -1.95 -13.83
CA MET A 13 -3.20 -2.69 -12.59
C MET A 13 -4.22 -3.82 -12.79
N ALA A 14 -5.36 -3.55 -13.43
CA ALA A 14 -6.36 -4.57 -13.76
C ALA A 14 -5.78 -5.68 -14.65
N LEU A 15 -4.97 -5.30 -15.64
CA LEU A 15 -4.33 -6.24 -16.56
C LEU A 15 -3.29 -7.13 -15.83
N TYR A 16 -2.46 -6.53 -14.96
CA TYR A 16 -1.47 -7.27 -14.17
C TYR A 16 -2.13 -8.21 -13.15
N THR A 17 -3.25 -7.79 -12.55
CA THR A 17 -4.03 -8.64 -11.63
C THR A 17 -4.58 -9.89 -12.30
N THR A 18 -4.93 -9.81 -13.59
CA THR A 18 -5.53 -10.93 -14.31
C THR A 18 -4.51 -11.85 -14.99
N LYS A 19 -3.52 -11.25 -15.66
CA LYS A 19 -2.54 -12.00 -16.47
C LYS A 19 -1.22 -12.24 -15.74
N GLY A 20 -0.89 -11.41 -14.76
CA GLY A 20 0.42 -11.31 -14.16
C GLY A 20 1.31 -10.28 -14.86
N TYR A 21 2.17 -9.64 -14.07
CA TYR A 21 3.06 -8.59 -14.59
C TYR A 21 3.97 -9.11 -15.70
N ASP A 22 4.69 -10.22 -15.48
CA ASP A 22 5.68 -10.71 -16.43
C ASP A 22 5.06 -11.14 -17.77
N ALA A 23 3.85 -11.69 -17.74
CA ALA A 23 3.15 -12.17 -18.95
C ALA A 23 2.67 -11.02 -19.85
N VAL A 24 2.49 -9.83 -19.33
CA VAL A 24 1.98 -8.67 -20.07
C VAL A 24 3.10 -7.99 -20.86
N ARG A 25 2.91 -7.82 -22.16
CA ARG A 25 3.83 -7.07 -23.04
C ARG A 25 3.43 -5.60 -23.11
N VAL A 26 4.40 -4.70 -23.41
CA VAL A 26 4.16 -3.24 -23.51
C VAL A 26 3.06 -2.88 -24.51
N GLY A 27 2.94 -3.62 -25.62
CA GLY A 27 1.83 -3.45 -26.57
C GLY A 27 0.46 -3.71 -25.96
N GLU A 28 0.34 -4.67 -25.02
CA GLU A 28 -0.90 -4.96 -24.30
C GLU A 28 -1.21 -3.85 -23.29
N ASN A 29 -0.18 -3.28 -22.63
CA ASN A 29 -0.34 -2.12 -21.76
C ASN A 29 -0.97 -0.93 -22.51
N ALA A 30 -0.45 -0.61 -23.70
CA ALA A 30 -0.99 0.45 -24.55
C ALA A 30 -2.42 0.14 -25.01
N LYS A 31 -2.66 -1.11 -25.46
CA LYS A 31 -3.98 -1.56 -25.90
C LYS A 31 -5.03 -1.49 -24.80
N ALA A 32 -4.68 -1.82 -23.55
CA ALA A 32 -5.58 -1.76 -22.41
C ALA A 32 -6.13 -0.35 -22.17
N VAL A 33 -5.37 0.66 -22.53
CA VAL A 33 -5.74 2.10 -22.41
C VAL A 33 -6.37 2.65 -23.68
N GLY A 34 -6.30 1.92 -24.80
CA GLY A 34 -6.78 2.38 -26.10
C GLY A 34 -5.84 3.35 -26.80
N ILE A 35 -4.54 3.30 -26.50
CA ILE A 35 -3.51 4.16 -27.11
C ILE A 35 -2.46 3.32 -27.85
N LYS A 36 -1.65 3.97 -28.70
CA LYS A 36 -0.52 3.33 -29.39
C LYS A 36 0.70 3.23 -28.44
N ALA A 37 1.55 2.22 -28.63
CA ALA A 37 2.75 2.02 -27.79
C ALA A 37 3.67 3.27 -27.73
N PRO A 38 3.93 4.01 -28.85
CA PRO A 38 4.70 5.27 -28.75
C PRO A 38 4.08 6.32 -27.82
N SER A 39 2.74 6.43 -27.83
CA SER A 39 2.04 7.35 -26.92
C SER A 39 2.14 6.94 -25.46
N LEU A 40 2.21 5.63 -25.17
CA LEU A 40 2.45 5.12 -23.82
C LEU A 40 3.81 5.58 -23.28
N TYR A 41 4.85 5.51 -24.13
CA TYR A 41 6.21 5.92 -23.77
C TYR A 41 6.34 7.42 -23.46
N ASN A 42 5.45 8.27 -23.98
CA ASN A 42 5.40 9.68 -23.60
C ASN A 42 4.98 9.92 -22.14
N HIS A 43 4.29 8.93 -21.54
CA HIS A 43 3.82 8.99 -20.16
C HIS A 43 4.71 8.19 -19.21
N PHE A 44 5.18 7.02 -19.64
CA PHE A 44 5.99 6.10 -18.83
C PHE A 44 7.10 5.50 -19.69
N PRO A 45 8.38 5.66 -19.30
CA PRO A 45 9.52 5.22 -20.12
C PRO A 45 9.64 3.69 -20.22
N SER A 46 8.96 2.93 -19.37
CA SER A 46 9.01 1.47 -19.36
C SER A 46 7.77 0.85 -18.70
N LYS A 47 7.57 -0.44 -18.91
CA LYS A 47 6.58 -1.23 -18.16
C LYS A 47 6.85 -1.19 -16.64
N GLN A 48 8.11 -1.21 -16.26
CA GLN A 48 8.51 -1.09 -14.85
C GLN A 48 8.08 0.27 -14.27
N ALA A 49 8.24 1.36 -15.01
CA ALA A 49 7.80 2.69 -14.55
C ALA A 49 6.27 2.78 -14.35
N ILE A 50 5.47 2.08 -15.16
CA ILE A 50 4.02 1.98 -14.93
C ILE A 50 3.75 1.25 -13.63
N PHE A 51 4.44 0.14 -13.41
CA PHE A 51 4.28 -0.66 -12.19
C PHE A 51 4.70 0.11 -10.94
N ASP A 52 5.86 0.77 -10.97
CA ASP A 52 6.35 1.60 -9.86
C ASP A 52 5.37 2.74 -9.53
N ALA A 53 4.79 3.37 -10.55
CA ALA A 53 3.79 4.40 -10.36
C ALA A 53 2.47 3.85 -9.76
N ILE A 54 2.05 2.64 -10.14
CA ILE A 54 0.91 1.97 -9.50
C ILE A 54 1.21 1.73 -8.02
N LEU A 55 2.40 1.21 -7.70
CA LEU A 55 2.84 0.99 -6.32
C LEU A 55 2.80 2.28 -5.50
N GLU A 56 3.41 3.34 -6.01
CA GLU A 56 3.51 4.63 -5.33
C GLU A 56 2.14 5.26 -5.10
N THR A 57 1.33 5.37 -6.16
CA THR A 57 0.00 5.98 -6.10
C THR A 57 -0.94 5.20 -5.16
N THR A 58 -0.93 3.87 -5.24
CA THR A 58 -1.80 3.05 -4.40
C THR A 58 -1.36 3.07 -2.94
N SER A 59 -0.05 3.11 -2.68
CA SER A 59 0.47 3.25 -1.31
C SER A 59 0.10 4.59 -0.70
N ALA A 60 0.26 5.68 -1.44
CA ALA A 60 -0.12 7.01 -0.97
C ALA A 60 -1.63 7.11 -0.70
N HIS A 61 -2.45 6.50 -1.57
CA HIS A 61 -3.90 6.42 -1.37
C HIS A 61 -4.25 5.63 -0.09
N TYR A 62 -3.66 4.47 0.09
CA TYR A 62 -3.86 3.65 1.29
C TYR A 62 -3.45 4.39 2.57
N GLN A 63 -2.30 5.05 2.56
CA GLN A 63 -1.81 5.83 3.70
C GLN A 63 -2.76 6.97 4.06
N LYS A 64 -3.23 7.72 3.06
CA LYS A 64 -4.19 8.80 3.26
C LYS A 64 -5.48 8.28 3.87
N ASP A 65 -6.10 7.28 3.28
CA ASP A 65 -7.41 6.80 3.71
C ASP A 65 -7.35 6.13 5.10
N THR A 66 -6.27 5.37 5.36
CA THR A 66 -6.08 4.78 6.70
C THR A 66 -5.78 5.84 7.76
N ALA A 67 -5.08 6.91 7.42
CA ALA A 67 -4.89 8.05 8.32
C ALA A 67 -6.22 8.74 8.62
N GLU A 68 -7.11 8.92 7.64
CA GLU A 68 -8.44 9.47 7.85
C GLU A 68 -9.30 8.57 8.76
N ILE A 69 -9.26 7.25 8.55
CA ILE A 69 -10.00 6.27 9.38
C ILE A 69 -9.47 6.24 10.81
N SER A 70 -8.16 6.15 10.98
CA SER A 70 -7.51 6.04 12.30
C SER A 70 -7.46 7.38 13.03
N GLY A 71 -7.45 8.49 12.31
CA GLY A 71 -7.26 9.83 12.84
C GLY A 71 -5.79 10.15 13.14
N HIS A 72 -4.85 9.40 12.54
CA HIS A 72 -3.42 9.65 12.71
C HIS A 72 -2.70 9.76 11.35
N VAL A 73 -1.53 10.36 11.34
CA VAL A 73 -0.77 10.72 10.13
C VAL A 73 0.49 9.88 9.90
N GLN A 74 0.64 8.77 10.63
CA GLN A 74 1.84 7.88 10.56
C GLN A 74 3.15 8.59 10.94
N ASP A 75 3.04 9.56 11.82
CA ASP A 75 4.15 10.25 12.47
C ASP A 75 4.10 9.88 13.95
N SER A 76 5.01 9.02 14.40
CA SER A 76 4.99 8.45 15.75
C SER A 76 4.87 9.50 16.87
N GLN A 77 5.40 10.70 16.66
CA GLN A 77 5.29 11.78 17.66
C GLN A 77 3.93 12.48 17.63
N LYS A 78 3.36 12.68 16.45
CA LYS A 78 2.04 13.30 16.28
C LYS A 78 0.90 12.33 16.56
N ASP A 79 1.16 11.03 16.42
CA ASP A 79 0.16 9.99 16.64
C ASP A 79 -0.02 9.63 18.12
N ILE A 80 0.96 9.93 19.00
CA ILE A 80 0.88 9.67 20.45
C ILE A 80 -0.43 10.21 21.05
N PRO A 81 -0.82 11.49 20.85
CA PRO A 81 -2.06 12.01 21.43
C PRO A 81 -3.33 11.29 20.96
N VAL A 82 -3.29 10.67 19.78
CA VAL A 82 -4.43 9.92 19.24
C VAL A 82 -4.58 8.56 19.91
N PHE A 83 -3.46 7.93 20.28
CA PHE A 83 -3.44 6.62 20.95
C PHE A 83 -3.47 6.72 22.47
N SER A 84 -3.00 7.84 23.04
CA SER A 84 -3.08 8.08 24.48
C SER A 84 -4.55 8.18 24.89
N HIS A 85 -4.94 7.36 25.84
CA HIS A 85 -6.31 7.34 26.42
C HIS A 85 -7.42 6.88 25.43
N ILE A 86 -7.08 6.23 24.32
CA ILE A 86 -8.10 5.62 23.46
C ILE A 86 -8.78 4.45 24.19
N SER A 87 -10.11 4.38 24.17
CA SER A 87 -10.80 3.24 24.74
C SER A 87 -10.59 1.97 23.88
N GLU A 88 -10.66 0.79 24.51
CA GLU A 88 -10.53 -0.48 23.81
C GLU A 88 -11.56 -0.61 22.68
N GLU A 89 -12.81 -0.22 22.94
CA GLU A 89 -13.89 -0.29 21.95
C GLU A 89 -13.60 0.58 20.73
N LEU A 90 -13.09 1.80 20.95
CA LEU A 90 -12.75 2.71 19.85
C LEU A 90 -11.55 2.21 19.07
N LEU A 91 -10.54 1.64 19.74
CA LEU A 91 -9.39 1.02 19.09
C LEU A 91 -9.82 -0.15 18.20
N VAL A 92 -10.63 -1.07 18.74
CA VAL A 92 -11.18 -2.21 18.00
C VAL A 92 -11.98 -1.75 16.78
N GLU A 93 -12.82 -0.74 16.94
CA GLU A 93 -13.61 -0.21 15.84
C GLU A 93 -12.73 0.39 14.73
N LYS A 94 -11.71 1.16 15.07
CA LYS A 94 -10.76 1.71 14.09
C LYS A 94 -9.99 0.61 13.34
N VAL A 95 -9.50 -0.39 14.05
CA VAL A 95 -8.83 -1.55 13.44
C VAL A 95 -9.80 -2.29 12.51
N ARG A 96 -11.03 -2.51 12.94
CA ARG A 96 -12.08 -3.12 12.13
C ARG A 96 -12.35 -2.32 10.84
N GLN A 97 -12.44 -1.01 10.92
CA GLN A 97 -12.66 -0.14 9.77
C GLN A 97 -11.50 -0.21 8.77
N ILE A 98 -10.26 -0.16 9.23
CA ILE A 98 -9.06 -0.29 8.37
C ILE A 98 -9.06 -1.67 7.70
N PHE A 99 -9.38 -2.73 8.44
CA PHE A 99 -9.45 -4.08 7.91
C PHE A 99 -10.53 -4.20 6.82
N LEU A 100 -11.74 -3.71 7.08
CA LEU A 100 -12.84 -3.73 6.12
C LEU A 100 -12.52 -2.87 4.89
N TYR A 101 -11.91 -1.70 5.06
CA TYR A 101 -11.41 -0.88 3.97
C TYR A 101 -10.41 -1.66 3.10
N SER A 102 -9.44 -2.30 3.71
CA SER A 102 -8.43 -3.09 3.00
C SER A 102 -9.03 -4.28 2.22
N LEU A 103 -10.17 -4.82 2.67
CA LEU A 103 -10.85 -5.93 2.00
C LEU A 103 -11.80 -5.45 0.89
N HIS A 104 -12.51 -4.35 1.10
CA HIS A 104 -13.65 -3.96 0.27
C HIS A 104 -13.35 -2.78 -0.67
N ASP A 105 -12.35 -1.94 -0.38
CA ASP A 105 -11.94 -0.94 -1.35
C ASP A 105 -11.46 -1.60 -2.64
N LYS A 106 -12.02 -1.17 -3.77
CA LYS A 106 -11.77 -1.79 -5.07
C LYS A 106 -10.31 -1.69 -5.49
N THR A 107 -9.69 -0.55 -5.29
CA THR A 107 -8.31 -0.27 -5.70
C THR A 107 -7.33 -1.06 -4.82
N ILE A 108 -7.53 -1.01 -3.51
CA ILE A 108 -6.67 -1.68 -2.53
C ILE A 108 -6.79 -3.21 -2.65
N SER A 109 -8.00 -3.74 -2.76
CA SER A 109 -8.22 -5.18 -2.91
C SER A 109 -7.63 -5.72 -4.23
N GLN A 110 -7.74 -4.96 -5.32
CA GLN A 110 -7.14 -5.31 -6.61
C GLN A 110 -5.61 -5.25 -6.54
N PHE A 111 -5.07 -4.21 -5.94
CA PHE A 111 -3.63 -4.07 -5.71
C PHE A 111 -3.07 -5.22 -4.87
N ARG A 112 -3.69 -5.52 -3.72
CA ARG A 112 -3.30 -6.62 -2.86
C ARG A 112 -3.31 -7.96 -3.61
N ARG A 113 -4.35 -8.22 -4.41
CA ARG A 113 -4.44 -9.44 -5.25
C ARG A 113 -3.29 -9.51 -6.26
N MET A 114 -2.99 -8.41 -6.94
CA MET A 114 -1.86 -8.32 -7.87
C MET A 114 -0.55 -8.66 -7.15
N MET A 115 -0.33 -8.05 -6.00
CA MET A 115 0.89 -8.23 -5.22
C MET A 115 1.03 -9.66 -4.71
N THR A 116 -0.04 -10.26 -4.18
CA THR A 116 -0.05 -11.66 -3.73
C THR A 116 0.29 -12.63 -4.87
N LEU A 117 -0.20 -12.39 -6.06
CA LEU A 117 0.10 -13.26 -7.21
C LEU A 117 1.56 -13.12 -7.67
N GLU A 118 2.08 -11.90 -7.71
CA GLU A 118 3.42 -11.64 -8.23
C GLU A 118 4.54 -12.11 -7.29
N GLN A 119 4.34 -12.07 -5.98
CA GLN A 119 5.34 -12.58 -5.02
C GLN A 119 5.69 -14.06 -5.22
N PHE A 120 4.73 -14.87 -5.70
CA PHE A 120 4.97 -16.29 -5.97
C PHE A 120 5.56 -16.56 -7.35
N ARG A 121 5.53 -15.56 -8.24
CA ARG A 121 6.01 -15.70 -9.63
C ARG A 121 7.44 -15.24 -9.83
N SER A 122 7.88 -14.27 -9.03
CA SER A 122 9.18 -13.64 -9.19
C SER A 122 9.84 -13.38 -7.83
N PRO A 123 10.99 -14.02 -7.53
CA PRO A 123 11.77 -13.73 -6.32
C PRO A 123 12.15 -12.25 -6.19
N LYS A 124 12.47 -11.58 -7.32
CA LYS A 124 12.74 -10.15 -7.35
C LYS A 124 11.54 -9.33 -6.89
N PHE A 125 10.34 -9.76 -7.25
CA PHE A 125 9.09 -9.14 -6.83
C PHE A 125 8.82 -9.36 -5.35
N ALA A 126 9.04 -10.59 -4.86
CA ALA A 126 8.91 -10.91 -3.44
C ALA A 126 9.85 -10.04 -2.58
N GLU A 127 11.10 -9.87 -3.02
CA GLU A 127 12.07 -9.01 -2.34
C GLU A 127 11.65 -7.53 -2.35
N LEU A 128 11.19 -7.02 -3.50
CA LEU A 128 10.68 -5.65 -3.62
C LEU A 128 9.50 -5.41 -2.68
N LEU A 129 8.59 -6.37 -2.60
CA LEU A 129 7.43 -6.34 -1.73
C LEU A 129 7.82 -6.33 -0.27
N SER A 130 8.68 -7.27 0.14
CA SER A 130 9.16 -7.37 1.51
C SER A 130 9.78 -6.04 1.95
N LYS A 131 10.75 -5.53 1.21
CA LYS A 131 11.46 -4.29 1.56
C LYS A 131 10.58 -3.05 1.57
N ARG A 132 9.68 -2.92 0.60
CA ARG A 132 8.93 -1.68 0.39
C ARG A 132 7.63 -1.60 1.20
N TYR A 133 7.04 -2.74 1.54
CA TYR A 133 5.75 -2.80 2.23
C TYR A 133 5.83 -3.43 3.62
N VAL A 134 6.42 -4.61 3.73
CA VAL A 134 6.47 -5.33 5.01
C VAL A 134 7.42 -4.62 5.96
N ASP A 135 8.63 -4.33 5.53
CA ASP A 135 9.64 -3.68 6.37
C ASP A 135 9.21 -2.27 6.76
N TRP A 136 8.59 -1.52 5.82
CA TRP A 136 8.05 -0.20 6.12
C TRP A 136 6.90 -0.27 7.13
N MET A 137 5.95 -1.17 6.96
CA MET A 137 4.81 -1.34 7.86
C MET A 137 5.28 -1.72 9.27
N ILE A 138 6.21 -2.69 9.37
CA ILE A 138 6.77 -3.12 10.64
C ILE A 138 7.53 -1.96 11.31
N SER A 139 8.37 -1.24 10.57
CA SER A 139 9.13 -0.12 11.10
C SER A 139 8.23 1.01 11.61
N SER A 140 7.14 1.30 10.90
CA SER A 140 6.14 2.29 11.31
C SER A 140 5.44 1.88 12.61
N HIS A 141 4.96 0.65 12.69
CA HIS A 141 4.32 0.14 13.92
C HIS A 141 5.30 0.06 15.08
N ALA A 142 6.53 -0.40 14.86
CA ALA A 142 7.57 -0.42 15.90
C ALA A 142 7.88 1.01 16.41
N GLY A 143 7.86 2.02 15.53
CA GLY A 143 8.00 3.42 15.90
C GLY A 143 6.88 3.87 16.84
N ASN A 144 5.63 3.57 16.51
CA ASN A 144 4.46 3.90 17.32
C ASN A 144 4.52 3.20 18.69
N PHE A 145 4.83 1.91 18.73
CA PHE A 145 4.95 1.17 20.00
C PHE A 145 6.10 1.69 20.88
N ARG A 146 7.25 2.04 20.29
CA ARG A 146 8.35 2.68 21.04
C ARG A 146 7.93 3.98 21.67
N ALA A 147 7.18 4.81 20.94
CA ALA A 147 6.68 6.07 21.45
C ALA A 147 5.68 5.90 22.60
N LEU A 148 4.75 4.94 22.49
CA LEU A 148 3.78 4.62 23.57
C LEU A 148 4.47 4.06 24.82
N VAL A 149 5.51 3.22 24.67
CA VAL A 149 6.32 2.74 25.79
C VAL A 149 7.07 3.89 26.46
N ALA A 150 7.68 4.78 25.66
CA ALA A 150 8.43 5.93 26.18
C ALA A 150 7.55 6.90 26.97
N ASN A 151 6.27 7.01 26.63
CA ASN A 151 5.28 7.84 27.35
C ASN A 151 4.58 7.10 28.51
N GLY A 152 4.93 5.84 28.79
CA GLY A 152 4.35 5.08 29.88
C GLY A 152 2.93 4.52 29.61
N GLU A 153 2.42 4.66 28.38
CA GLU A 153 1.10 4.15 27.99
C GLU A 153 1.11 2.61 27.80
N LEU A 154 2.24 2.06 27.43
CA LEU A 154 2.45 0.63 27.33
C LEU A 154 3.54 0.16 28.28
N ARG A 155 3.35 -1.03 28.87
CA ARG A 155 4.40 -1.70 29.64
C ARG A 155 5.57 -2.02 28.71
N HIS A 156 6.77 -2.11 29.29
CA HIS A 156 7.99 -2.43 28.55
C HIS A 156 7.90 -3.87 27.97
N ALA A 157 7.28 -3.99 26.81
CA ALA A 157 7.34 -5.15 25.94
C ALA A 157 8.20 -4.77 24.74
N GLY A 158 9.03 -5.65 24.21
CA GLY A 158 9.89 -5.35 23.08
C GLY A 158 9.09 -4.79 21.90
N PRO A 159 9.12 -3.46 21.62
CA PRO A 159 8.23 -2.84 20.63
C PRO A 159 8.43 -3.41 19.23
N ASP A 160 9.64 -3.82 18.91
CA ASP A 160 9.95 -4.48 17.64
C ASP A 160 9.30 -5.88 17.55
N THR A 161 9.24 -6.63 18.67
CA THR A 161 8.55 -7.92 18.70
C THR A 161 7.04 -7.77 18.53
N ILE A 162 6.43 -6.77 19.17
CA ILE A 162 4.98 -6.51 19.06
C ILE A 162 4.63 -6.12 17.61
N ALA A 163 5.49 -5.39 16.93
CA ALA A 163 5.24 -4.98 15.54
C ALA A 163 5.21 -6.17 14.55
N TRP A 164 5.77 -7.32 14.93
CA TRP A 164 5.74 -8.56 14.14
C TRP A 164 4.52 -9.45 14.43
N MET A 165 3.81 -9.20 15.52
CA MET A 165 2.61 -9.97 15.92
C MET A 165 1.37 -9.45 15.19
#